data_2fd3de3aa519f2825acaf7b8e416795c
#
_entry.id   2fd3de3aa519f2825acaf7b8e416795c
#
_cell.length_a   1.000
_cell.length_b   1.000
_cell.length_c   1.000
_cell.angle_alpha   90.00
_cell.angle_beta   90.00
_cell.angle_gamma   90.00
#
_symmetry.space_group_name_H-M   'P 1'
#
loop_
_entity.id
_entity.type
_entity.pdbx_description
1 polymer ?
#
loop_
_entity_poly.entity_id
_entity_poly.type
_entity_poly.pdbx_seq_one_letter_code
_entity_poly.pdbx_strand_id
1 'polypeptide(L)'
;MKAPAQAMDLQEIIRTSVLEVRGDGKAGGGLVLAFQSLATLMLRDDDMHVQEWPFFSSARRGANIRSFLRISRRPIQAGCEVTRPRMAVLMDEGAARSVDFAQGVPPGGTFLLNTRHTPDECARHYHLTGRVVTVPGDDIGTKYLKHAIGNVSLYIAAARAIGGFGIEQLADSFVETLKKRRIPATILERNRAALLASAESIREGTFDEAGPDDHPLAEWVGYGDLPIGAQTSLRLSKSNRTADYAPSGIRLRFEDPSTACTGCAHCITNCPEGIIRFVPDAERGLLVTGVDISTFCKLCGECIAVCPEHLFKEVPFEDRWEEVLAS
;
A
#
# COMPACT_ATOMS: atom_id res chain seq x y z
N MET A 1 -15.06 20.70 26.30
CA MET A 1 -13.68 20.30 25.95
C MET A 1 -13.61 18.78 26.10
N LYS A 2 -13.42 18.04 25.00
CA LYS A 2 -13.07 16.60 25.08
C LYS A 2 -11.64 16.51 25.63
N ALA A 3 -11.39 15.57 26.52
CA ALA A 3 -10.04 15.29 26.98
C ALA A 3 -9.18 14.89 25.77
N PRO A 4 -7.87 15.26 25.72
CA PRO A 4 -7.00 14.88 24.63
C PRO A 4 -7.02 13.36 24.45
N ALA A 5 -7.05 12.90 23.20
CA ALA A 5 -7.00 11.48 22.88
C ALA A 5 -5.61 10.94 23.28
N GLN A 6 -5.53 10.30 24.43
CA GLN A 6 -4.30 9.67 24.87
C GLN A 6 -3.95 8.51 23.92
N ALA A 7 -2.70 8.47 23.44
CA ALA A 7 -2.23 7.38 22.58
C ALA A 7 -2.48 6.03 23.29
N MET A 8 -3.01 5.06 22.54
CA MET A 8 -3.30 3.73 23.08
C MET A 8 -2.02 2.96 23.38
N ASP A 9 -1.98 2.32 24.53
CA ASP A 9 -0.93 1.35 24.85
C ASP A 9 -1.23 0.01 24.14
N LEU A 10 -0.46 -0.28 23.11
CA LEU A 10 -0.64 -1.47 22.29
C LEU A 10 -0.28 -2.76 23.05
N GLN A 11 0.64 -2.71 24.01
CA GLN A 11 0.96 -3.85 24.88
C GLN A 11 -0.20 -4.17 25.82
N GLU A 12 -0.85 -3.15 26.37
CA GLU A 12 -2.03 -3.33 27.20
C GLU A 12 -3.18 -3.96 26.40
N ILE A 13 -3.37 -3.54 25.14
CA ILE A 13 -4.37 -4.13 24.26
C ILE A 13 -4.07 -5.62 24.02
N ILE A 14 -2.82 -6.00 23.75
CA ILE A 14 -2.41 -7.40 23.54
C ILE A 14 -2.71 -8.23 24.79
N ARG A 15 -2.48 -7.67 25.98
CA ARG A 15 -2.68 -8.34 27.26
C ARG A 15 -4.16 -8.54 27.59
N THR A 16 -5.01 -7.58 27.30
CA THR A 16 -6.42 -7.55 27.72
C THR A 16 -7.41 -7.93 26.62
N SER A 17 -7.02 -7.79 25.36
CA SER A 17 -7.89 -7.95 24.20
C SER A 17 -7.11 -8.49 23.00
N VAL A 18 -7.49 -8.10 21.79
CA VAL A 18 -6.82 -8.41 20.51
C VAL A 18 -6.33 -7.11 19.91
N LEU A 19 -5.02 -7.01 19.67
CA LEU A 19 -4.46 -5.95 18.85
C LEU A 19 -4.75 -6.28 17.39
N GLU A 20 -5.52 -5.44 16.73
CA GLU A 20 -5.81 -5.52 15.31
C GLU A 20 -4.99 -4.51 14.54
N VAL A 21 -4.25 -4.99 13.54
CA VAL A 21 -3.40 -4.19 12.64
C VAL A 21 -3.85 -4.40 11.21
N ARG A 22 -3.98 -3.31 10.46
CA ARG A 22 -4.23 -3.34 9.01
C ARG A 22 -3.13 -2.59 8.28
N GLY A 23 -2.58 -3.21 7.24
CA GLY A 23 -1.65 -2.58 6.33
C GLY A 23 -2.24 -2.42 4.95
N ASP A 24 -2.03 -1.26 4.37
CA ASP A 24 -2.39 -0.90 3.00
C ASP A 24 -1.12 -0.55 2.21
N GLY A 25 -1.01 -1.05 0.98
CA GLY A 25 0.14 -0.83 0.13
C GLY A 25 -0.05 -1.37 -1.27
N LYS A 26 1.02 -1.37 -2.06
CA LYS A 26 1.00 -1.92 -3.42
C LYS A 26 1.72 -3.26 -3.52
N ALA A 27 1.22 -4.13 -4.41
CA ALA A 27 1.82 -5.44 -4.67
C ALA A 27 3.28 -5.29 -5.13
N GLY A 28 4.20 -5.99 -4.46
CA GLY A 28 5.63 -5.91 -4.69
C GLY A 28 6.39 -5.01 -3.70
N GLY A 29 5.72 -4.17 -2.91
CA GLY A 29 6.34 -3.29 -1.91
C GLY A 29 6.85 -3.99 -0.64
N GLY A 30 6.51 -5.28 -0.45
CA GLY A 30 6.98 -6.08 0.69
C GLY A 30 6.13 -6.00 1.96
N LEU A 31 4.91 -5.46 1.89
CA LEU A 31 3.97 -5.36 3.01
C LEU A 31 3.72 -6.72 3.68
N VAL A 32 3.42 -7.75 2.88
CA VAL A 32 3.18 -9.11 3.37
C VAL A 32 4.41 -9.65 4.12
N LEU A 33 5.61 -9.43 3.60
CA LEU A 33 6.83 -9.87 4.27
C LEU A 33 7.03 -9.16 5.62
N ALA A 34 6.75 -7.86 5.69
CA ALA A 34 6.83 -7.10 6.94
C ALA A 34 5.87 -7.67 8.00
N PHE A 35 4.62 -7.95 7.61
CA PHE A 35 3.60 -8.52 8.51
C PHE A 35 3.93 -9.95 8.92
N GLN A 36 4.39 -10.81 8.01
CA GLN A 36 4.85 -12.16 8.33
C GLN A 36 6.05 -12.16 9.27
N SER A 37 6.98 -11.22 9.09
CA SER A 37 8.13 -11.09 9.98
C SER A 37 7.70 -10.64 11.38
N LEU A 38 6.73 -9.73 11.46
CA LEU A 38 6.16 -9.27 12.72
C LEU A 38 5.40 -10.41 13.43
N ALA A 39 4.59 -11.18 12.69
CA ALA A 39 3.92 -12.36 13.21
C ALA A 39 4.92 -13.40 13.75
N THR A 40 6.00 -13.66 13.01
CA THR A 40 7.07 -14.58 13.43
C THR A 40 7.78 -14.09 14.70
N LEU A 41 7.98 -12.79 14.84
CA LEU A 41 8.54 -12.19 16.05
C LEU A 41 7.63 -12.43 17.26
N MET A 42 6.33 -12.18 17.12
CA MET A 42 5.35 -12.34 18.21
C MET A 42 5.22 -13.79 18.66
N LEU A 43 5.28 -14.75 17.73
CA LEU A 43 5.22 -16.19 18.00
C LEU A 43 6.46 -16.77 18.70
N ARG A 44 7.47 -15.95 19.04
CA ARG A 44 8.56 -16.37 19.92
C ARG A 44 8.18 -16.42 21.40
N ASP A 45 7.08 -15.80 21.73
CA ASP A 45 6.43 -15.92 23.04
C ASP A 45 5.35 -17.02 22.94
N ASP A 46 5.54 -18.14 23.63
CA ASP A 46 4.66 -19.32 23.56
C ASP A 46 3.22 -19.02 24.00
N ASP A 47 3.02 -17.98 24.80
CA ASP A 47 1.69 -17.54 25.27
C ASP A 47 1.00 -16.60 24.25
N MET A 48 1.61 -16.37 23.09
CA MET A 48 1.08 -15.45 22.12
C MET A 48 0.28 -16.14 21.02
N HIS A 49 -0.93 -15.65 20.79
CA HIS A 49 -1.78 -16.05 19.66
C HIS A 49 -1.67 -15.01 18.57
N VAL A 50 -1.38 -15.45 17.33
CA VAL A 50 -1.17 -14.56 16.19
C VAL A 50 -1.93 -15.10 14.97
N GLN A 51 -2.61 -14.22 14.26
CA GLN A 51 -3.15 -14.47 12.93
C GLN A 51 -2.57 -13.44 11.97
N GLU A 52 -2.01 -13.89 10.85
CA GLU A 52 -1.56 -13.02 9.76
C GLU A 52 -2.10 -13.57 8.44
N TRP A 53 -2.68 -12.69 7.63
CA TRP A 53 -3.11 -13.07 6.29
C TRP A 53 -3.12 -11.85 5.36
N PRO A 54 -2.64 -12.01 4.14
CA PRO A 54 -2.78 -11.00 3.11
C PRO A 54 -4.15 -11.09 2.43
N PHE A 55 -4.65 -9.96 1.96
CA PHE A 55 -5.79 -9.85 1.09
C PHE A 55 -5.34 -9.31 -0.26
N PHE A 56 -5.44 -10.15 -1.28
CA PHE A 56 -5.18 -9.77 -2.65
C PHE A 56 -6.52 -9.61 -3.37
N SER A 57 -6.83 -8.40 -3.83
CA SER A 57 -7.87 -8.23 -4.84
C SER A 57 -7.41 -8.90 -6.14
N SER A 58 -8.05 -8.70 -7.29
CA SER A 58 -7.61 -9.26 -8.61
C SER A 58 -6.18 -8.79 -8.96
N ALA A 59 -5.23 -9.27 -8.15
CA ALA A 59 -3.92 -8.68 -7.97
C ALA A 59 -3.03 -8.85 -9.19
N ARG A 60 -2.78 -7.75 -9.88
CA ARG A 60 -1.66 -7.55 -10.77
C ARG A 60 -0.57 -6.75 -10.05
N ARG A 61 0.64 -6.78 -10.58
CA ARG A 61 1.75 -5.96 -10.08
C ARG A 61 1.29 -4.50 -10.02
N GLY A 62 1.51 -3.84 -8.87
CA GLY A 62 1.07 -2.48 -8.62
C GLY A 62 -0.37 -2.32 -8.11
N ALA A 63 -1.17 -3.40 -8.06
CA ALA A 63 -2.50 -3.35 -7.44
C ALA A 63 -2.40 -3.11 -5.94
N ASN A 64 -3.42 -2.46 -5.38
CA ASN A 64 -3.52 -2.32 -3.94
C ASN A 64 -3.67 -3.69 -3.27
N ILE A 65 -2.92 -3.88 -2.23
CA ILE A 65 -3.00 -5.06 -1.36
C ILE A 65 -3.22 -4.61 0.07
N ARG A 66 -3.86 -5.47 0.84
CA ARG A 66 -3.95 -5.36 2.29
C ARG A 66 -3.24 -6.51 2.96
N SER A 67 -2.76 -6.29 4.16
CA SER A 67 -2.35 -7.36 5.06
C SER A 67 -2.93 -7.09 6.43
N PHE A 68 -3.37 -8.14 7.08
CA PHE A 68 -3.98 -8.07 8.38
C PHE A 68 -3.15 -8.86 9.39
N LEU A 69 -3.12 -8.35 10.61
CA LEU A 69 -2.44 -9.02 11.72
C LEU A 69 -3.27 -8.85 12.98
N ARG A 70 -3.48 -9.95 13.69
CA ARG A 70 -4.05 -9.97 15.04
C ARG A 70 -3.05 -10.57 16.01
N ILE A 71 -2.91 -9.95 17.16
CA ILE A 71 -2.00 -10.38 18.23
C ILE A 71 -2.75 -10.34 19.55
N SER A 72 -2.67 -11.40 20.34
CA SER A 72 -3.34 -11.50 21.64
C SER A 72 -2.69 -12.53 22.53
N ARG A 73 -2.83 -12.36 23.84
CA ARG A 73 -2.54 -13.42 24.83
C ARG A 73 -3.71 -14.38 25.04
N ARG A 74 -4.80 -14.20 24.31
CA ARG A 74 -5.97 -15.06 24.35
C ARG A 74 -6.23 -15.65 22.98
N PRO A 75 -6.86 -16.84 22.90
CA PRO A 75 -7.22 -17.42 21.60
C PRO A 75 -8.02 -16.47 20.72
N ILE A 76 -7.61 -16.32 19.47
CA ILE A 76 -8.25 -15.44 18.50
C ILE A 76 -9.26 -16.27 17.71
N GLN A 77 -10.53 -15.92 17.82
CA GLN A 77 -11.63 -16.65 17.15
C GLN A 77 -12.16 -15.91 15.90
N ALA A 78 -11.81 -14.63 15.73
CA ALA A 78 -12.27 -13.83 14.60
C ALA A 78 -11.64 -14.32 13.28
N GLY A 79 -12.47 -14.58 12.26
CA GLY A 79 -12.04 -14.98 10.91
C GLY A 79 -12.36 -13.95 9.82
N CYS A 80 -12.83 -12.76 10.21
CA CYS A 80 -13.18 -11.68 9.27
C CYS A 80 -12.02 -10.69 9.06
N GLU A 81 -12.15 -9.83 8.07
CA GLU A 81 -11.23 -8.71 7.86
C GLU A 81 -11.16 -7.77 9.07
N VAL A 82 -10.03 -7.09 9.21
CA VAL A 82 -9.85 -6.05 10.22
C VAL A 82 -10.43 -4.74 9.69
N THR A 83 -11.60 -4.37 10.21
CA THR A 83 -12.31 -3.14 9.85
C THR A 83 -12.06 -2.00 10.83
N ARG A 84 -11.65 -2.30 12.07
CA ARG A 84 -11.37 -1.32 13.12
C ARG A 84 -9.98 -1.51 13.71
N PRO A 85 -8.91 -1.29 12.92
CA PRO A 85 -7.54 -1.50 13.37
C PRO A 85 -7.19 -0.52 14.50
N ARG A 86 -6.41 -0.99 15.48
CA ARG A 86 -5.78 -0.13 16.48
C ARG A 86 -4.46 0.46 15.96
N MET A 87 -3.89 -0.20 14.95
CA MET A 87 -2.75 0.31 14.18
C MET A 87 -3.05 0.18 12.69
N ALA A 88 -2.97 1.29 11.97
CA ALA A 88 -3.02 1.34 10.52
C ALA A 88 -1.62 1.58 9.94
N VAL A 89 -1.24 0.82 8.92
CA VAL A 89 0.08 0.87 8.29
C VAL A 89 -0.07 1.25 6.83
N LEU A 90 0.55 2.34 6.40
CA LEU A 90 0.64 2.75 5.01
C LEU A 90 2.05 2.45 4.47
N MET A 91 2.16 1.45 3.59
CA MET A 91 3.41 1.04 2.97
C MET A 91 3.81 1.93 1.79
N ASP A 92 2.85 2.45 1.07
CA ASP A 92 3.04 3.22 -0.17
C ASP A 92 2.02 4.35 -0.20
N GLU A 93 2.49 5.59 -0.26
CA GLU A 93 1.63 6.79 -0.29
C GLU A 93 0.70 6.80 -1.51
N GLY A 94 1.12 6.16 -2.61
CA GLY A 94 0.26 6.00 -3.78
C GLY A 94 -0.97 5.13 -3.52
N ALA A 95 -0.97 4.27 -2.49
CA ALA A 95 -2.17 3.53 -2.09
C ALA A 95 -3.22 4.43 -1.42
N ALA A 96 -2.79 5.46 -0.70
CA ALA A 96 -3.70 6.38 -0.01
C ALA A 96 -4.61 7.20 -0.95
N ARG A 97 -4.29 7.24 -2.24
CA ARG A 97 -5.15 7.90 -3.25
C ARG A 97 -6.47 7.18 -3.49
N SER A 98 -6.51 5.90 -3.25
CA SER A 98 -7.67 5.05 -3.55
C SER A 98 -8.23 4.34 -2.34
N VAL A 99 -7.46 4.30 -1.26
CA VAL A 99 -7.82 3.63 -0.02
C VAL A 99 -7.66 4.61 1.13
N ASP A 100 -8.73 4.81 1.89
CA ASP A 100 -8.62 5.46 3.19
C ASP A 100 -8.01 4.46 4.19
N PHE A 101 -6.66 4.53 4.31
CA PHE A 101 -5.93 3.63 5.21
C PHE A 101 -6.22 3.92 6.69
N ALA A 102 -6.70 5.12 7.01
CA ALA A 102 -7.07 5.51 8.37
C ALA A 102 -8.49 5.07 8.76
N GLN A 103 -9.29 4.61 7.77
CA GLN A 103 -10.68 4.23 7.99
C GLN A 103 -10.85 3.24 9.15
N GLY A 104 -11.73 3.59 10.08
CA GLY A 104 -12.09 2.74 11.23
C GLY A 104 -11.05 2.70 12.35
N VAL A 105 -9.95 3.44 12.26
CA VAL A 105 -9.03 3.62 13.38
C VAL A 105 -9.71 4.45 14.46
N PRO A 106 -9.82 3.96 15.71
CA PRO A 106 -10.46 4.71 16.77
C PRO A 106 -9.57 5.86 17.25
N PRO A 107 -10.15 6.86 17.93
CA PRO A 107 -9.39 7.93 18.56
C PRO A 107 -8.25 7.40 19.43
N GLY A 108 -7.06 7.99 19.31
CA GLY A 108 -5.85 7.53 20.00
C GLY A 108 -5.17 6.30 19.36
N GLY A 109 -5.64 5.83 18.20
CA GLY A 109 -4.99 4.77 17.44
C GLY A 109 -3.60 5.15 16.94
N THR A 110 -2.90 4.18 16.35
CA THR A 110 -1.54 4.35 15.85
C THR A 110 -1.52 4.29 14.33
N PHE A 111 -0.84 5.23 13.70
CA PHE A 111 -0.61 5.27 12.27
C PHE A 111 0.88 5.13 11.99
N LEU A 112 1.25 4.21 11.13
CA LEU A 112 2.63 3.97 10.71
C LEU A 112 2.74 4.17 9.20
N LEU A 113 3.57 5.12 8.77
CA LEU A 113 3.70 5.50 7.37
C LEU A 113 5.15 5.33 6.88
N ASN A 114 5.29 4.70 5.71
CA ASN A 114 6.53 4.69 4.95
C ASN A 114 6.59 5.96 4.10
N THR A 115 7.25 7.00 4.63
CA THR A 115 7.32 8.31 4.00
C THR A 115 8.55 9.10 4.46
N ARG A 116 8.96 10.08 3.65
CA ARG A 116 9.98 11.09 4.01
C ARG A 116 9.43 12.20 4.91
N HIS A 117 8.13 12.36 4.91
CA HIS A 117 7.45 13.42 5.63
C HIS A 117 7.51 13.23 7.14
N THR A 118 7.41 14.33 7.85
CA THR A 118 7.36 14.33 9.31
C THR A 118 5.99 13.84 9.81
N PRO A 119 5.91 13.35 11.06
CA PRO A 119 4.62 13.00 11.65
C PRO A 119 3.58 14.14 11.62
N ASP A 120 4.03 15.38 11.82
CA ASP A 120 3.17 16.58 11.79
C ASP A 120 2.62 16.87 10.38
N GLU A 121 3.44 16.76 9.33
CA GLU A 121 3.00 16.89 7.95
C GLU A 121 1.97 15.79 7.60
N CYS A 122 2.24 14.54 7.98
CA CYS A 122 1.32 13.43 7.74
C CYS A 122 0.00 13.59 8.50
N ALA A 123 0.06 14.00 9.77
CA ALA A 123 -1.14 14.22 10.57
C ALA A 123 -2.04 15.28 9.96
N ARG A 124 -1.47 16.39 9.49
CA ARG A 124 -2.22 17.45 8.80
C ARG A 124 -2.78 17.00 7.45
N HIS A 125 -1.94 16.31 6.66
CA HIS A 125 -2.31 15.91 5.29
C HIS A 125 -3.42 14.85 5.25
N TYR A 126 -3.33 13.87 6.13
CA TYR A 126 -4.29 12.75 6.20
C TYR A 126 -5.33 12.90 7.31
N HIS A 127 -5.38 14.05 8.00
CA HIS A 127 -6.30 14.32 9.12
C HIS A 127 -6.24 13.25 10.22
N LEU A 128 -5.02 12.84 10.62
CA LEU A 128 -4.82 11.78 11.59
C LEU A 128 -4.84 12.31 13.02
N THR A 129 -5.53 11.60 13.90
CA THR A 129 -5.50 11.79 15.36
C THR A 129 -4.99 10.57 16.07
N GLY A 130 -4.12 10.77 17.07
CA GLY A 130 -3.46 9.70 17.79
C GLY A 130 -1.96 9.71 17.55
N ARG A 131 -1.33 8.54 17.63
CA ARG A 131 0.12 8.38 17.46
C ARG A 131 0.44 8.20 15.98
N VAL A 132 1.26 9.08 15.42
CA VAL A 132 1.76 9.00 14.05
C VAL A 132 3.24 8.69 14.08
N VAL A 133 3.63 7.62 13.39
CA VAL A 133 5.02 7.13 13.28
C VAL A 133 5.39 7.15 11.81
N THR A 134 6.51 7.78 11.47
CA THR A 134 7.01 7.85 10.08
C THR A 134 8.42 7.29 9.98
N VAL A 135 8.73 6.66 8.84
CA VAL A 135 10.06 6.15 8.52
C VAL A 135 10.30 6.22 7.02
N PRO A 136 11.46 6.76 6.54
CA PRO A 136 11.78 6.86 5.11
C PRO A 136 12.30 5.52 4.55
N GLY A 137 11.44 4.50 4.57
CA GLY A 137 11.83 3.12 4.28
C GLY A 137 12.30 2.90 2.86
N ASP A 138 11.73 3.57 1.87
CA ASP A 138 12.13 3.45 0.47
C ASP A 138 13.53 4.03 0.22
N ASP A 139 13.90 5.11 0.90
CA ASP A 139 15.25 5.67 0.83
C ASP A 139 16.27 4.71 1.44
N ILE A 140 15.94 4.16 2.61
CA ILE A 140 16.76 3.18 3.30
C ILE A 140 16.90 1.92 2.45
N GLY A 141 15.80 1.41 1.89
CA GLY A 141 15.79 0.30 0.96
C GLY A 141 16.69 0.56 -0.26
N THR A 142 16.56 1.72 -0.88
CA THR A 142 17.42 2.13 -2.00
C THR A 142 18.89 2.15 -1.62
N LYS A 143 19.21 2.72 -0.47
CA LYS A 143 20.60 2.82 0.01
C LYS A 143 21.23 1.47 0.32
N TYR A 144 20.56 0.62 1.06
CA TYR A 144 21.13 -0.63 1.59
C TYR A 144 20.79 -1.86 0.74
N LEU A 145 19.57 -1.94 0.20
CA LEU A 145 19.05 -3.10 -0.53
C LEU A 145 19.08 -2.92 -2.04
N LYS A 146 19.39 -1.72 -2.53
CA LYS A 146 19.40 -1.34 -3.96
C LYS A 146 18.00 -1.37 -4.62
N HIS A 147 16.97 -1.33 -3.84
CA HIS A 147 15.58 -1.27 -4.28
C HIS A 147 14.78 -0.38 -3.32
N ALA A 148 13.83 0.39 -3.84
CA ALA A 148 12.90 1.17 -3.04
C ALA A 148 11.86 0.21 -2.41
N ILE A 149 12.22 -0.39 -1.28
CA ILE A 149 11.39 -1.36 -0.54
C ILE A 149 11.42 -1.00 0.94
N GLY A 150 10.29 -0.57 1.48
CA GLY A 150 10.14 -0.14 2.87
C GLY A 150 9.87 -1.27 3.89
N ASN A 151 9.88 -2.55 3.48
CA ASN A 151 9.45 -3.68 4.31
C ASN A 151 10.23 -3.83 5.63
N VAL A 152 11.56 -3.67 5.59
CA VAL A 152 12.44 -3.75 6.76
C VAL A 152 12.11 -2.61 7.73
N SER A 153 11.94 -1.40 7.18
CA SER A 153 11.66 -0.19 7.94
C SER A 153 10.29 -0.24 8.60
N LEU A 154 9.28 -0.73 7.90
CA LEU A 154 7.94 -0.92 8.48
C LEU A 154 7.92 -2.01 9.56
N TYR A 155 8.64 -3.11 9.35
CA TYR A 155 8.76 -4.14 10.36
C TYR A 155 9.30 -3.59 11.68
N ILE A 156 10.47 -2.89 11.63
CA ILE A 156 11.09 -2.34 12.84
C ILE A 156 10.23 -1.25 13.48
N ALA A 157 9.61 -0.38 12.67
CA ALA A 157 8.78 0.69 13.19
C ALA A 157 7.50 0.14 13.85
N ALA A 158 6.86 -0.87 13.25
CA ALA A 158 5.70 -1.54 13.85
C ALA A 158 6.07 -2.27 15.14
N ALA A 159 7.17 -3.03 15.16
CA ALA A 159 7.63 -3.73 16.34
C ALA A 159 7.97 -2.77 17.50
N ARG A 160 8.60 -1.63 17.20
CA ARG A 160 8.88 -0.58 18.19
C ARG A 160 7.60 0.12 18.68
N ALA A 161 6.65 0.38 17.78
CA ALA A 161 5.37 0.97 18.16
C ALA A 161 4.58 0.05 19.10
N ILE A 162 4.61 -1.27 18.87
CA ILE A 162 4.04 -2.28 19.76
C ILE A 162 4.82 -2.32 21.09
N GLY A 163 6.15 -2.24 21.05
CA GLY A 163 7.02 -2.24 22.22
C GLY A 163 7.42 -3.63 22.71
N GLY A 164 8.25 -3.68 23.76
CA GLY A 164 8.65 -4.92 24.40
C GLY A 164 9.86 -5.66 23.79
N PHE A 165 10.51 -5.10 22.77
CA PHE A 165 11.61 -5.76 22.05
C PHE A 165 12.86 -4.90 21.97
N GLY A 166 14.04 -5.51 22.22
CA GLY A 166 15.33 -4.89 21.97
C GLY A 166 15.71 -4.91 20.50
N ILE A 167 16.52 -3.93 20.07
CA ILE A 167 16.90 -3.77 18.65
C ILE A 167 17.59 -5.01 18.07
N GLU A 168 18.46 -5.66 18.84
CA GLU A 168 19.16 -6.86 18.40
C GLU A 168 18.20 -8.05 18.21
N GLN A 169 17.24 -8.20 19.13
CA GLN A 169 16.19 -9.21 19.03
C GLN A 169 15.35 -9.01 17.76
N LEU A 170 15.03 -7.77 17.43
CA LEU A 170 14.29 -7.42 16.21
C LEU A 170 15.11 -7.77 14.96
N ALA A 171 16.40 -7.42 14.97
CA ALA A 171 17.29 -7.70 13.85
C ALA A 171 17.47 -9.21 13.62
N ASP A 172 17.69 -9.97 14.68
CA ASP A 172 17.87 -11.42 14.59
C ASP A 172 16.61 -12.13 14.14
N SER A 173 15.43 -11.70 14.61
CA SER A 173 14.14 -12.26 14.19
C SER A 173 13.88 -12.03 12.70
N PHE A 174 14.14 -10.83 12.20
CA PHE A 174 13.95 -10.53 10.78
C PHE A 174 14.90 -11.33 9.90
N VAL A 175 16.18 -11.38 10.26
CA VAL A 175 17.20 -12.15 9.53
C VAL A 175 16.86 -13.64 9.53
N GLU A 176 16.35 -14.19 10.63
CA GLU A 176 15.93 -15.59 10.70
C GLU A 176 14.75 -15.89 9.75
N THR A 177 13.78 -14.98 9.68
CA THR A 177 12.66 -15.09 8.73
C THR A 177 13.15 -15.13 7.28
N LEU A 178 14.17 -14.34 6.94
CA LEU A 178 14.78 -14.34 5.62
C LEU A 178 15.63 -15.60 5.34
N LYS A 179 16.35 -16.13 6.34
CA LYS A 179 17.11 -17.37 6.21
C LYS A 179 16.24 -18.54 5.79
N LYS A 180 15.02 -18.66 6.33
CA LYS A 180 14.04 -19.68 5.95
C LYS A 180 13.68 -19.62 4.45
N ARG A 181 13.87 -18.47 3.81
CA ARG A 181 13.63 -18.24 2.38
C ARG A 181 14.89 -18.46 1.51
N ARG A 182 15.98 -18.98 2.09
CA ARG A 182 17.26 -19.24 1.43
C ARG A 182 17.91 -18.00 0.80
N ILE A 183 17.76 -16.84 1.44
CA ILE A 183 18.36 -15.58 1.01
C ILE A 183 19.89 -15.63 1.25
N PRO A 184 20.73 -15.20 0.30
CA PRO A 184 22.19 -15.17 0.44
C PRO A 184 22.66 -14.35 1.65
N ALA A 185 23.76 -14.77 2.28
CA ALA A 185 24.30 -14.12 3.49
C ALA A 185 24.57 -12.62 3.29
N THR A 186 25.09 -12.22 2.13
CA THR A 186 25.33 -10.80 1.80
C THR A 186 24.07 -9.95 1.78
N ILE A 187 22.94 -10.54 1.39
CA ILE A 187 21.63 -9.86 1.41
C ILE A 187 21.10 -9.79 2.84
N LEU A 188 21.33 -10.83 3.65
CA LEU A 188 20.96 -10.82 5.08
C LEU A 188 21.68 -9.71 5.85
N GLU A 189 22.98 -9.54 5.62
CA GLU A 189 23.78 -8.45 6.22
C GLU A 189 23.25 -7.07 5.82
N ARG A 190 22.91 -6.88 4.53
CA ARG A 190 22.31 -5.62 4.06
C ARG A 190 20.97 -5.35 4.72
N ASN A 191 20.13 -6.36 4.87
CA ASN A 191 18.85 -6.21 5.57
C ASN A 191 19.04 -5.85 7.04
N ARG A 192 20.03 -6.44 7.73
CA ARG A 192 20.38 -6.07 9.10
C ARG A 192 20.82 -4.61 9.19
N ALA A 193 21.70 -4.17 8.28
CA ALA A 193 22.15 -2.78 8.23
C ALA A 193 20.98 -1.80 7.94
N ALA A 194 20.10 -2.17 7.01
CA ALA A 194 18.89 -1.40 6.71
C ALA A 194 17.97 -1.27 7.94
N LEU A 195 17.82 -2.36 8.71
CA LEU A 195 17.01 -2.38 9.92
C LEU A 195 17.55 -1.43 10.99
N LEU A 196 18.86 -1.47 11.27
CA LEU A 196 19.51 -0.58 12.24
C LEU A 196 19.36 0.89 11.81
N ALA A 197 19.62 1.19 10.53
CA ALA A 197 19.44 2.54 10.00
C ALA A 197 17.97 3.01 10.08
N SER A 198 17.02 2.09 9.89
CA SER A 198 15.59 2.39 10.03
C SER A 198 15.25 2.76 11.46
N ALA A 199 15.79 2.02 12.44
CA ALA A 199 15.55 2.28 13.85
C ALA A 199 15.96 3.69 14.29
N GLU A 200 17.05 4.20 13.72
CA GLU A 200 17.55 5.57 13.96
C GLU A 200 16.74 6.63 13.22
N SER A 201 16.03 6.25 12.16
CA SER A 201 15.30 7.16 11.29
C SER A 201 13.80 7.27 11.62
N ILE A 202 13.31 6.48 12.56
CA ILE A 202 11.91 6.54 13.00
C ILE A 202 11.66 7.89 13.70
N ARG A 203 10.57 8.55 13.27
CA ARG A 203 10.05 9.76 13.91
C ARG A 203 8.64 9.49 14.39
N GLU A 204 8.25 10.09 15.50
CA GLU A 204 6.91 9.93 16.04
C GLU A 204 6.38 11.23 16.65
N GLY A 205 5.06 11.34 16.66
CA GLY A 205 4.33 12.44 17.30
C GLY A 205 2.93 11.98 17.68
N THR A 206 2.30 12.70 18.61
CA THR A 206 0.92 12.46 19.03
C THR A 206 0.11 13.71 18.74
N PHE A 207 -1.05 13.55 18.10
CA PHE A 207 -1.89 14.62 17.60
C PHE A 207 -3.33 14.46 18.12
N ASP A 208 -3.82 15.51 18.74
CA ASP A 208 -5.12 15.51 19.42
C ASP A 208 -6.23 16.19 18.60
N GLU A 209 -5.86 16.99 17.60
CA GLU A 209 -6.80 17.69 16.74
C GLU A 209 -6.98 16.89 15.44
N ALA A 210 -8.09 16.18 15.35
CA ALA A 210 -8.62 15.79 14.06
C ALA A 210 -9.22 17.02 13.40
N GLY A 211 -9.05 17.11 12.10
CA GLY A 211 -10.04 17.81 11.30
C GLY A 211 -11.45 17.22 11.56
N PRO A 212 -12.51 17.83 11.02
CA PRO A 212 -13.89 17.46 11.35
C PRO A 212 -14.27 16.01 11.03
N ASP A 213 -13.45 15.27 10.36
CA ASP A 213 -13.75 13.91 9.90
C ASP A 213 -12.85 12.90 10.61
N ASP A 214 -13.38 12.33 11.70
CA ASP A 214 -12.98 10.97 12.10
C ASP A 214 -13.14 10.09 10.86
N HIS A 215 -12.18 9.23 10.51
CA HIS A 215 -12.24 8.32 9.37
C HIS A 215 -13.31 7.23 9.59
N PRO A 216 -14.59 7.51 9.30
CA PRO A 216 -15.67 6.59 9.60
C PRO A 216 -15.54 5.33 8.75
N LEU A 217 -16.09 4.23 9.23
CA LEU A 217 -16.32 3.07 8.38
C LEU A 217 -17.24 3.51 7.23
N ALA A 218 -16.88 3.12 6.00
CA ALA A 218 -17.77 3.32 4.87
C ALA A 218 -19.12 2.66 5.18
N GLU A 219 -20.20 3.36 4.87
CA GLU A 219 -21.51 2.74 4.91
C GLU A 219 -21.52 1.52 3.98
N TRP A 220 -22.02 0.41 4.49
CA TRP A 220 -22.21 -0.77 3.69
C TRP A 220 -23.35 -0.50 2.69
N VAL A 221 -23.01 -0.36 1.42
CA VAL A 221 -23.99 -0.36 0.33
C VAL A 221 -24.26 -1.82 -0.01
N GLY A 222 -25.46 -2.29 0.33
CA GLY A 222 -25.90 -3.64 0.02
C GLY A 222 -25.96 -3.87 -1.49
N TYR A 223 -25.78 -5.11 -1.91
CA TYR A 223 -25.83 -5.48 -3.32
C TYR A 223 -27.17 -5.09 -4.00
N GLY A 224 -28.25 -5.12 -3.23
CA GLY A 224 -29.58 -4.72 -3.67
C GLY A 224 -29.78 -3.21 -3.85
N ASP A 225 -28.88 -2.40 -3.28
CA ASP A 225 -28.97 -0.93 -3.32
C ASP A 225 -28.20 -0.33 -4.51
N LEU A 226 -27.46 -1.18 -5.24
CA LEU A 226 -26.73 -0.76 -6.42
C LEU A 226 -27.66 -0.70 -7.65
N PRO A 227 -27.52 0.30 -8.51
CA PRO A 227 -28.20 0.33 -9.79
C PRO A 227 -27.90 -0.91 -10.63
N ILE A 228 -28.85 -1.38 -11.41
CA ILE A 228 -28.67 -2.50 -12.34
C ILE A 228 -27.47 -2.19 -13.26
N GLY A 229 -26.50 -3.10 -13.35
CA GLY A 229 -25.29 -2.93 -14.15
C GLY A 229 -24.18 -2.13 -13.48
N ALA A 230 -24.34 -1.66 -12.25
CA ALA A 230 -23.33 -0.90 -11.51
C ALA A 230 -21.96 -1.63 -11.45
N GLN A 231 -21.97 -2.95 -11.39
CA GLN A 231 -20.76 -3.77 -11.31
C GLN A 231 -19.97 -3.84 -12.62
N THR A 232 -20.65 -3.62 -13.75
CA THR A 232 -20.02 -3.63 -15.08
C THR A 232 -19.64 -2.23 -15.53
N SER A 233 -20.04 -1.17 -14.80
CA SER A 233 -19.74 0.20 -15.13
C SER A 233 -18.39 0.64 -14.55
N LEU A 234 -17.40 0.84 -15.40
CA LEU A 234 -16.11 1.41 -15.03
C LEU A 234 -16.22 2.80 -14.38
N ARG A 235 -17.30 3.53 -14.65
CA ARG A 235 -17.53 4.87 -14.10
C ARG A 235 -17.90 4.85 -12.61
N LEU A 236 -18.44 3.76 -12.12
CA LEU A 236 -18.87 3.61 -10.72
C LEU A 236 -17.76 3.08 -9.80
N SER A 237 -16.72 2.48 -10.35
CA SER A 237 -15.61 1.95 -9.57
C SER A 237 -14.48 2.98 -9.49
N LYS A 238 -14.40 3.72 -8.40
CA LYS A 238 -13.23 4.58 -8.11
C LYS A 238 -11.94 3.77 -8.06
N SER A 239 -11.99 2.51 -7.65
CA SER A 239 -10.85 1.61 -7.55
C SER A 239 -10.30 1.12 -8.89
N ASN A 240 -10.88 1.51 -10.01
CA ASN A 240 -10.45 1.09 -11.35
C ASN A 240 -9.64 2.15 -12.11
N ARG A 241 -9.18 3.19 -11.43
CA ARG A 241 -8.41 4.28 -12.05
C ARG A 241 -6.92 3.95 -12.09
N THR A 242 -6.22 4.50 -13.07
CA THR A 242 -4.75 4.37 -13.23
C THR A 242 -3.99 4.78 -11.97
N ALA A 243 -4.42 5.88 -11.32
CA ALA A 243 -3.80 6.37 -10.10
C ALA A 243 -3.77 5.33 -8.97
N ASP A 244 -4.76 4.41 -8.93
CA ASP A 244 -4.88 3.39 -7.90
C ASP A 244 -3.89 2.23 -8.08
N TYR A 245 -3.42 2.01 -9.32
CA TYR A 245 -2.61 0.85 -9.68
C TYR A 245 -1.23 1.19 -10.20
N ALA A 246 -1.03 2.43 -10.68
CA ALA A 246 0.26 2.82 -11.18
C ALA A 246 1.30 2.84 -10.06
N PRO A 247 2.46 2.20 -10.23
CA PRO A 247 3.60 2.45 -9.37
C PRO A 247 3.90 3.96 -9.37
N SER A 248 4.24 4.51 -8.20
CA SER A 248 4.69 5.90 -8.14
C SER A 248 5.84 6.12 -9.12
N GLY A 249 5.74 7.17 -9.91
CA GLY A 249 6.79 7.57 -10.85
C GLY A 249 6.77 6.97 -12.24
N ILE A 250 5.79 6.12 -12.60
CA ILE A 250 5.69 5.54 -13.96
C ILE A 250 4.30 5.73 -14.54
N ARG A 251 4.25 6.08 -15.81
CA ARG A 251 3.03 6.13 -16.64
C ARG A 251 3.28 5.48 -17.97
N LEU A 252 2.19 5.00 -18.61
CA LEU A 252 2.22 4.53 -19.98
C LEU A 252 1.89 5.69 -20.91
N ARG A 253 2.67 5.84 -21.98
CA ARG A 253 2.44 6.80 -23.05
C ARG A 253 2.23 6.07 -24.34
N PHE A 254 1.24 6.51 -25.11
CA PHE A 254 1.04 6.11 -26.49
C PHE A 254 1.59 7.21 -27.38
N GLU A 255 2.55 6.88 -28.25
CA GLU A 255 3.13 7.83 -29.17
C GLU A 255 2.37 7.78 -30.50
N ASP A 256 2.04 8.93 -30.97
CA ASP A 256 1.25 9.28 -32.17
C ASP A 256 0.85 8.15 -33.11
N PRO A 257 -0.43 7.74 -33.12
CA PRO A 257 -0.91 6.67 -33.98
C PRO A 257 -1.02 7.08 -35.44
N SER A 258 -0.99 8.39 -35.77
CA SER A 258 -1.32 8.89 -37.09
C SER A 258 -0.31 8.50 -38.17
N THR A 259 0.92 8.17 -37.76
CA THR A 259 2.01 7.93 -38.70
C THR A 259 2.42 6.46 -38.81
N ALA A 260 2.29 5.67 -37.77
CA ALA A 260 2.84 4.32 -37.72
C ALA A 260 1.83 3.22 -37.37
N CYS A 261 0.70 3.54 -36.74
CA CYS A 261 -0.29 2.53 -36.36
C CYS A 261 -0.89 1.86 -37.62
N THR A 262 -0.75 0.54 -37.70
CA THR A 262 -1.26 -0.27 -38.83
C THR A 262 -2.70 -0.77 -38.62
N GLY A 263 -3.31 -0.49 -37.44
CA GLY A 263 -4.65 -0.99 -37.12
C GLY A 263 -4.70 -2.51 -36.88
N CYS A 264 -3.59 -3.15 -36.54
CA CYS A 264 -3.50 -4.61 -36.36
C CYS A 264 -4.31 -5.18 -35.18
N ALA A 265 -4.82 -4.34 -34.28
CA ALA A 265 -5.65 -4.69 -33.13
C ALA A 265 -4.96 -5.49 -32.01
N HIS A 266 -3.68 -5.86 -32.09
CA HIS A 266 -3.02 -6.66 -31.09
C HIS A 266 -3.10 -6.01 -29.70
N CYS A 267 -2.91 -4.69 -29.59
CA CYS A 267 -3.04 -3.96 -28.33
C CYS A 267 -4.48 -4.01 -27.76
N ILE A 268 -5.50 -4.01 -28.61
CA ILE A 268 -6.91 -4.06 -28.22
C ILE A 268 -7.26 -5.43 -27.66
N THR A 269 -6.87 -6.50 -28.38
CA THR A 269 -7.20 -7.88 -28.00
C THR A 269 -6.44 -8.36 -26.77
N ASN A 270 -5.26 -7.78 -26.50
CA ASN A 270 -4.44 -8.15 -25.35
C ASN A 270 -4.62 -7.21 -24.13
N CYS A 271 -5.37 -6.10 -24.28
CA CYS A 271 -5.64 -5.24 -23.15
C CYS A 271 -6.64 -5.88 -22.17
N PRO A 272 -6.21 -6.30 -20.97
CA PRO A 272 -7.11 -6.97 -20.04
C PRO A 272 -8.17 -6.03 -19.45
N GLU A 273 -7.97 -4.71 -19.53
CA GLU A 273 -8.93 -3.71 -19.04
C GLU A 273 -9.88 -3.22 -20.14
N GLY A 274 -9.63 -3.61 -21.42
CA GLY A 274 -10.48 -3.22 -22.55
C GLY A 274 -10.52 -1.71 -22.80
N ILE A 275 -9.49 -0.97 -22.43
CA ILE A 275 -9.44 0.50 -22.53
C ILE A 275 -8.94 1.00 -23.87
N ILE A 276 -8.37 0.12 -24.68
CA ILE A 276 -7.87 0.43 -26.01
C ILE A 276 -8.98 0.14 -27.02
N ARG A 277 -9.26 1.08 -27.86
CA ARG A 277 -10.33 0.98 -28.87
C ARG A 277 -9.86 1.49 -30.23
N PHE A 278 -10.55 1.15 -31.28
CA PHE A 278 -10.38 1.74 -32.57
C PHE A 278 -11.02 3.12 -32.66
N VAL A 279 -10.33 4.02 -33.36
CA VAL A 279 -10.86 5.30 -33.83
C VAL A 279 -10.62 5.43 -35.33
N PRO A 280 -11.55 6.04 -36.08
CA PRO A 280 -11.35 6.28 -37.51
C PRO A 280 -10.20 7.26 -37.75
N ASP A 281 -9.34 6.92 -38.71
CA ASP A 281 -8.38 7.84 -39.30
C ASP A 281 -8.85 8.16 -40.73
N ALA A 282 -9.41 9.34 -40.90
CA ALA A 282 -10.02 9.74 -42.18
C ALA A 282 -9.00 9.93 -43.30
N GLU A 283 -7.76 10.30 -42.96
CA GLU A 283 -6.71 10.52 -43.94
C GLU A 283 -6.17 9.20 -44.52
N ARG A 284 -6.07 8.20 -43.66
CA ARG A 284 -5.55 6.87 -44.01
C ARG A 284 -6.63 5.88 -44.41
N GLY A 285 -7.89 6.22 -44.21
CA GLY A 285 -9.03 5.36 -44.57
C GLY A 285 -9.09 4.06 -43.74
N LEU A 286 -8.51 4.02 -42.56
CA LEU A 286 -8.48 2.83 -41.72
C LEU A 286 -8.79 3.16 -40.22
N LEU A 287 -9.02 2.12 -39.43
CA LEU A 287 -9.19 2.24 -38.02
C LEU A 287 -7.82 2.16 -37.31
N VAL A 288 -7.52 3.14 -36.48
CA VAL A 288 -6.29 3.19 -35.69
C VAL A 288 -6.60 3.06 -34.22
N THR A 289 -5.59 2.80 -33.43
CA THR A 289 -5.73 2.72 -31.98
C THR A 289 -6.02 4.09 -31.38
N GLY A 290 -7.13 4.19 -30.65
CA GLY A 290 -7.44 5.31 -29.77
C GLY A 290 -7.39 4.87 -28.32
N VAL A 291 -6.73 5.65 -27.48
CA VAL A 291 -6.44 5.23 -26.09
C VAL A 291 -6.74 6.35 -25.11
N ASP A 292 -7.51 6.04 -24.07
CA ASP A 292 -7.53 6.82 -22.86
C ASP A 292 -6.73 6.08 -21.76
N ILE A 293 -5.41 6.21 -21.84
CA ILE A 293 -4.50 5.54 -20.90
C ILE A 293 -4.51 6.23 -19.54
N SER A 294 -4.84 7.53 -19.51
CA SER A 294 -4.69 8.34 -18.31
C SER A 294 -5.59 7.92 -17.15
N THR A 295 -6.77 7.39 -17.47
CA THR A 295 -7.78 7.13 -16.42
C THR A 295 -7.84 5.69 -15.93
N PHE A 296 -7.69 4.70 -16.81
CA PHE A 296 -7.99 3.29 -16.46
C PHE A 296 -6.85 2.30 -16.71
N CYS A 297 -5.70 2.74 -17.18
CA CYS A 297 -4.55 1.88 -17.43
C CYS A 297 -3.98 1.29 -16.13
N LYS A 298 -3.74 -0.02 -16.09
CA LYS A 298 -3.15 -0.73 -14.95
C LYS A 298 -1.64 -0.96 -15.09
N LEU A 299 -1.02 -0.42 -16.12
CA LEU A 299 0.42 -0.57 -16.39
C LEU A 299 0.88 -2.04 -16.47
N CYS A 300 0.05 -2.93 -17.02
CA CYS A 300 0.41 -4.33 -17.18
C CYS A 300 1.49 -4.58 -18.24
N GLY A 301 1.72 -3.63 -19.16
CA GLY A 301 2.75 -3.73 -20.20
C GLY A 301 2.38 -4.56 -21.43
N GLU A 302 1.24 -5.26 -21.45
CA GLU A 302 0.85 -6.13 -22.57
C GLU A 302 0.82 -5.41 -23.92
N CYS A 303 0.29 -4.18 -23.97
CA CYS A 303 0.27 -3.39 -25.19
C CYS A 303 1.67 -3.02 -25.69
N ILE A 304 2.66 -2.87 -24.80
CA ILE A 304 4.06 -2.64 -25.17
C ILE A 304 4.62 -3.89 -25.83
N ALA A 305 4.37 -5.06 -25.23
CA ALA A 305 4.93 -6.32 -25.69
C ALA A 305 4.40 -6.76 -27.05
N VAL A 306 3.12 -6.46 -27.36
CA VAL A 306 2.45 -6.96 -28.58
C VAL A 306 2.40 -5.96 -29.74
N CYS A 307 2.80 -4.70 -29.53
CA CYS A 307 2.76 -3.69 -30.60
C CYS A 307 3.95 -3.86 -31.54
N PRO A 308 3.74 -4.23 -32.82
CA PRO A 308 4.85 -4.44 -33.75
C PRO A 308 5.57 -3.12 -34.10
N GLU A 309 4.89 -1.99 -33.98
CA GLU A 309 5.44 -0.66 -34.25
C GLU A 309 5.97 0.04 -32.96
N HIS A 310 5.97 -0.64 -31.81
CA HIS A 310 6.49 -0.13 -30.55
C HIS A 310 5.96 1.25 -30.13
N LEU A 311 4.65 1.49 -30.34
CA LEU A 311 4.01 2.79 -30.10
C LEU A 311 3.68 3.06 -28.63
N PHE A 312 3.79 2.06 -27.76
CA PHE A 312 3.55 2.22 -26.31
C PHE A 312 4.87 2.23 -25.56
N LYS A 313 5.04 3.20 -24.67
CA LYS A 313 6.25 3.35 -23.85
C LYS A 313 5.91 3.64 -22.41
N GLU A 314 6.73 3.12 -21.49
CA GLU A 314 6.75 3.58 -20.11
C GLU A 314 7.50 4.91 -20.04
N VAL A 315 6.90 5.91 -19.41
CA VAL A 315 7.53 7.22 -19.19
C VAL A 315 7.56 7.55 -17.71
N PRO A 316 8.60 8.25 -17.23
CA PRO A 316 8.64 8.75 -15.87
C PRO A 316 7.46 9.69 -15.61
N PHE A 317 6.90 9.60 -14.43
CA PHE A 317 5.88 10.52 -13.94
C PHE A 317 6.24 10.91 -12.50
N GLU A 318 6.50 12.17 -12.29
CA GLU A 318 6.75 12.72 -10.96
C GLU A 318 5.43 13.17 -10.36
N ASP A 319 4.96 12.43 -9.36
CA ASP A 319 3.84 12.85 -8.55
C ASP A 319 4.29 13.95 -7.58
N ARG A 320 3.79 15.14 -7.76
CA ARG A 320 3.95 16.21 -6.77
C ARG A 320 2.80 16.11 -5.76
N TRP A 321 3.14 16.19 -4.50
CA TRP A 321 2.16 16.19 -3.41
C TRP A 321 1.08 17.27 -3.60
N GLU A 322 1.45 18.40 -4.19
CA GLU A 322 0.56 19.53 -4.50
C GLU A 322 -0.50 19.20 -5.57
N GLU A 323 -0.22 18.27 -6.47
CA GLU A 323 -1.17 17.87 -7.51
C GLU A 323 -2.23 16.86 -7.00
N VAL A 324 -1.92 16.16 -5.92
CA VAL A 324 -2.84 15.20 -5.28
C VAL A 324 -3.99 15.91 -4.55
N LEU A 325 -3.80 17.16 -4.13
CA LEU A 325 -4.81 17.96 -3.44
C LEU A 325 -5.81 18.63 -4.39
N ALA A 326 -5.55 18.67 -5.69
CA ALA A 326 -6.37 19.36 -6.69
C ALA A 326 -7.33 18.43 -7.46
N SER A 327 -7.27 17.13 -7.24
CA SER A 327 -8.10 16.09 -7.89
C SER A 327 -9.04 15.38 -6.91
#